data_f8b028089d269ba5f42355c2f7b9a8bc
#
_entry.id   f8b028089d269ba5f42355c2f7b9a8bc
#
_cell.length_a   1.000
_cell.length_b   1.000
_cell.length_c   1.000
_cell.angle_alpha   90.00
_cell.angle_beta   90.00
_cell.angle_gamma   90.00
#
_symmetry.space_group_name_H-M   'P 1'
#
loop_
_entity.id
_entity.type
_entity.pdbx_description
1 polymer ?
#
loop_
_entity_poly.entity_id
_entity_poly.type
_entity_poly.pdbx_seq_one_letter_code
_entity_poly.pdbx_strand_id
1 'polypeptide(L)'
;MDVKKALSDRKSTRAFLDKEVPIEVINAIIEQAKTAPSGVNSQPWQIAVVTGNSKTKLCDKMEKAFRAGKKGAMDYDYYPTEWVDDYKERRKVCGLLMYSTLEISREDKQKQLDQWALNYQAFGAPVILLFFIDKVMEKGSYMDY
;
A
#
# COMPACT_ATOMS: atom_id res chain seq x y z
N MET A 1 22.96 4.20 -7.78
CA MET A 1 22.29 3.08 -8.50
C MET A 1 21.80 3.64 -9.83
N ASP A 2 21.97 2.91 -10.92
CA ASP A 2 21.41 3.29 -12.22
C ASP A 2 19.88 3.16 -12.20
N VAL A 3 19.19 4.10 -12.84
CA VAL A 3 17.70 4.14 -12.92
C VAL A 3 17.15 2.84 -13.53
N LYS A 4 17.75 2.35 -14.61
CA LYS A 4 17.35 1.09 -15.26
C LYS A 4 17.41 -0.08 -14.26
N LYS A 5 18.49 -0.14 -13.48
CA LYS A 5 18.64 -1.18 -12.45
C LYS A 5 17.60 -1.03 -11.34
N ALA A 6 17.32 0.20 -10.89
CA ALA A 6 16.30 0.45 -9.87
C ALA A 6 14.90 -0.02 -10.33
N LEU A 7 14.54 0.24 -11.58
CA LEU A 7 13.28 -0.20 -12.15
C LEU A 7 13.19 -1.72 -12.31
N SER A 8 14.27 -2.37 -12.76
CA SER A 8 14.31 -3.83 -12.94
C SER A 8 14.31 -4.59 -11.63
N ASP A 9 14.96 -4.06 -10.59
CA ASP A 9 15.05 -4.69 -9.29
C ASP A 9 13.81 -4.45 -8.40
N ARG A 10 12.92 -3.50 -8.80
CA ARG A 10 11.71 -3.19 -8.04
C ARG A 10 10.80 -4.42 -7.90
N LYS A 11 10.43 -4.72 -6.69
CA LYS A 11 9.45 -5.77 -6.37
C LYS A 11 8.52 -5.31 -5.25
N SER A 12 7.34 -5.91 -5.15
CA SER A 12 6.41 -5.68 -4.05
C SER A 12 6.86 -6.48 -2.83
N THR A 13 7.52 -5.82 -1.88
CA THR A 13 7.96 -6.44 -0.62
C THR A 13 6.77 -6.57 0.33
N ARG A 14 6.56 -7.76 0.88
CA ARG A 14 5.46 -8.07 1.81
C ARG A 14 5.93 -8.83 3.06
N ALA A 15 7.21 -8.69 3.39
CA ALA A 15 7.80 -9.13 4.64
C ALA A 15 8.97 -8.20 4.96
N PHE A 16 9.01 -7.69 6.17
CA PHE A 16 10.00 -6.73 6.62
C PHE A 16 10.70 -7.24 7.87
N LEU A 17 11.92 -6.79 8.07
CA LEU A 17 12.65 -7.04 9.31
C LEU A 17 12.05 -6.17 10.44
N ASP A 18 12.02 -6.72 11.65
CA ASP A 18 11.75 -5.94 12.86
C ASP A 18 13.00 -5.15 13.24
N LYS A 19 13.26 -4.09 12.46
CA LYS A 19 14.41 -3.22 12.62
C LYS A 19 13.97 -1.78 12.48
N GLU A 20 14.30 -0.98 13.49
CA GLU A 20 14.03 0.46 13.48
C GLU A 20 14.70 1.13 12.28
N VAL A 21 13.99 2.06 11.66
CA VAL A 21 14.50 2.92 10.59
C VAL A 21 14.82 4.28 11.19
N PRO A 22 16.07 4.74 11.12
CA PRO A 22 16.45 6.06 11.63
C PRO A 22 15.64 7.17 10.98
N ILE A 23 15.28 8.19 11.75
CA ILE A 23 14.47 9.31 11.26
C ILE A 23 15.16 10.07 10.11
N GLU A 24 16.48 10.11 10.13
CA GLU A 24 17.31 10.74 9.09
C GLU A 24 17.13 10.04 7.74
N VAL A 25 17.00 8.70 7.74
CA VAL A 25 16.71 7.91 6.52
C VAL A 25 15.31 8.20 6.01
N ILE A 26 14.33 8.28 6.90
CA ILE A 26 12.95 8.59 6.53
C ILE A 26 12.87 9.99 5.93
N ASN A 27 13.50 10.97 6.57
CA ASN A 27 13.56 12.34 6.08
C ASN A 27 14.24 12.43 4.71
N ALA A 28 15.36 11.72 4.52
CA ALA A 28 16.05 11.69 3.24
C ALA A 28 15.17 11.12 2.12
N ILE A 29 14.40 10.08 2.39
CA ILE A 29 13.45 9.50 1.43
C ILE A 29 12.36 10.50 1.07
N ILE A 30 11.77 11.19 2.06
CA ILE A 30 10.72 12.18 1.85
C ILE A 30 11.25 13.38 1.05
N GLU A 31 12.44 13.90 1.38
CA GLU A 31 13.05 15.01 0.64
C GLU A 31 13.32 14.64 -0.82
N GLN A 32 13.73 13.40 -1.11
CA GLN A 32 13.86 12.94 -2.48
C GLN A 32 12.48 12.79 -3.17
N ALA A 33 11.49 12.25 -2.48
CA ALA A 33 10.16 12.07 -3.04
C ALA A 33 9.50 13.42 -3.39
N LYS A 34 9.76 14.48 -2.64
CA LYS A 34 9.27 15.85 -2.89
C LYS A 34 9.75 16.45 -4.23
N THR A 35 10.74 15.86 -4.86
CA THR A 35 11.21 16.30 -6.20
C THR A 35 10.33 15.76 -7.34
N ALA A 36 9.34 14.92 -7.04
CA ALA A 36 8.38 14.46 -8.02
C ALA A 36 7.59 15.63 -8.63
N PRO A 37 7.28 15.61 -9.93
CA PRO A 37 6.45 16.63 -10.54
C PRO A 37 5.01 16.53 -10.05
N SER A 38 4.30 17.66 -10.06
CA SER A 38 2.85 17.72 -9.83
C SER A 38 2.18 18.69 -10.78
N GLY A 39 0.87 18.56 -10.98
CA GLY A 39 0.09 19.45 -11.82
C GLY A 39 0.31 20.92 -11.40
N VAL A 40 0.76 21.78 -12.34
CA VAL A 40 1.13 23.20 -12.10
C VAL A 40 2.07 23.41 -10.90
N ASN A 41 2.82 22.38 -10.54
CA ASN A 41 3.71 22.36 -9.37
C ASN A 41 2.97 22.66 -8.04
N SER A 42 1.75 22.17 -7.92
CA SER A 42 0.89 22.42 -6.74
C SER A 42 1.36 21.72 -5.48
N GLN A 43 2.14 20.65 -5.61
CA GLN A 43 2.72 19.87 -4.50
C GLN A 43 1.67 19.51 -3.43
N PRO A 44 0.58 18.84 -3.79
CA PRO A 44 -0.62 18.72 -2.96
C PRO A 44 -0.50 17.70 -1.82
N TRP A 45 0.58 16.92 -1.80
CA TRP A 45 0.77 15.85 -0.83
C TRP A 45 1.01 16.35 0.59
N GLN A 46 0.37 15.68 1.52
CA GLN A 46 0.66 15.76 2.94
C GLN A 46 1.07 14.36 3.42
N ILE A 47 2.17 14.26 4.15
CA ILE A 47 2.73 12.97 4.53
C ILE A 47 2.72 12.84 6.05
N ALA A 48 2.05 11.81 6.57
CA ALA A 48 2.16 11.42 7.97
C ALA A 48 3.09 10.20 8.09
N VAL A 49 4.12 10.36 8.90
CA VAL A 49 5.05 9.27 9.25
C VAL A 49 4.56 8.60 10.52
N VAL A 50 4.28 7.30 10.47
CA VAL A 50 3.74 6.55 11.60
C VAL A 50 4.69 5.41 11.96
N THR A 51 5.19 5.44 13.22
CA THR A 51 6.17 4.48 13.76
C THR A 51 5.79 4.02 15.17
N GLY A 52 6.50 3.05 15.72
CA GLY A 52 6.42 2.62 17.12
C GLY A 52 4.98 2.33 17.56
N ASN A 53 4.63 2.75 18.77
CA ASN A 53 3.31 2.51 19.38
C ASN A 53 2.15 3.11 18.57
N SER A 54 2.37 4.24 17.89
CA SER A 54 1.33 4.87 17.06
C SER A 54 1.01 3.97 15.87
N LYS A 55 2.04 3.40 15.22
CA LYS A 55 1.87 2.42 14.14
C LYS A 55 1.10 1.20 14.62
N THR A 56 1.51 0.59 15.75
CA THR A 56 0.84 -0.60 16.31
C THR A 56 -0.64 -0.32 16.55
N LYS A 57 -0.97 0.77 17.25
CA LYS A 57 -2.36 1.15 17.52
C LYS A 57 -3.18 1.40 16.24
N LEU A 58 -2.57 1.99 15.21
CA LEU A 58 -3.23 2.22 13.92
C LEU A 58 -3.52 0.89 13.23
N CYS A 59 -2.51 0.03 13.10
CA CYS A 59 -2.63 -1.29 12.47
C CYS A 59 -3.69 -2.15 13.15
N ASP A 60 -3.69 -2.22 14.49
CA ASP A 60 -4.67 -2.99 15.26
C ASP A 60 -6.11 -2.51 15.01
N LYS A 61 -6.30 -1.18 14.96
CA LYS A 61 -7.62 -0.60 14.65
C LYS A 61 -8.07 -0.91 13.23
N MET A 62 -7.16 -0.82 12.26
CA MET A 62 -7.46 -1.12 10.85
C MET A 62 -7.79 -2.59 10.66
N GLU A 63 -6.98 -3.50 11.21
CA GLU A 63 -7.24 -4.94 11.13
C GLU A 63 -8.55 -5.32 11.82
N LYS A 64 -8.80 -4.79 13.02
CA LYS A 64 -10.07 -5.02 13.73
C LYS A 64 -11.28 -4.57 12.91
N ALA A 65 -11.19 -3.40 12.25
CA ALA A 65 -12.23 -2.91 11.38
C ALA A 65 -12.45 -3.83 10.17
N PHE A 66 -11.36 -4.26 9.53
CA PHE A 66 -11.39 -5.21 8.42
C PHE A 66 -12.05 -6.53 8.82
N ARG A 67 -11.60 -7.16 9.90
CA ARG A 67 -12.15 -8.45 10.37
C ARG A 67 -13.63 -8.34 10.81
N ALA A 68 -14.05 -7.17 11.24
CA ALA A 68 -15.46 -6.87 11.54
C ALA A 68 -16.30 -6.58 10.27
N GLY A 69 -15.71 -6.70 9.07
CA GLY A 69 -16.40 -6.45 7.80
C GLY A 69 -16.79 -5.00 7.55
N LYS A 70 -16.17 -4.04 8.28
CA LYS A 70 -16.44 -2.61 8.05
C LYS A 70 -15.92 -2.22 6.68
N LYS A 71 -16.81 -1.66 5.86
CA LYS A 71 -16.46 -1.07 4.57
C LYS A 71 -16.26 0.43 4.75
N GLY A 72 -15.14 0.95 4.23
CA GLY A 72 -14.94 2.39 4.10
C GLY A 72 -15.80 2.96 2.96
N ALA A 73 -16.06 4.27 3.01
CA ALA A 73 -16.53 5.00 1.84
C ALA A 73 -15.33 5.24 0.91
N MET A 74 -15.47 4.86 -0.35
CA MET A 74 -14.45 5.11 -1.37
C MET A 74 -14.78 6.41 -2.08
N ASP A 75 -13.79 7.26 -2.30
CA ASP A 75 -13.97 8.50 -3.07
C ASP A 75 -14.07 8.22 -4.58
N TYR A 76 -13.58 7.06 -5.02
CA TYR A 76 -13.66 6.57 -6.40
C TYR A 76 -13.51 5.04 -6.44
N ASP A 77 -13.88 4.43 -7.54
CA ASP A 77 -13.69 3.00 -7.74
C ASP A 77 -12.21 2.68 -8.00
N TYR A 78 -11.58 1.97 -7.06
CA TYR A 78 -10.18 1.55 -7.20
C TYR A 78 -9.99 0.48 -8.27
N TYR A 79 -10.99 -0.38 -8.46
CA TYR A 79 -11.00 -1.40 -9.49
C TYR A 79 -12.14 -1.16 -10.47
N PRO A 80 -12.02 -1.65 -11.71
CA PRO A 80 -13.14 -1.61 -12.64
C PRO A 80 -14.33 -2.40 -12.07
N THR A 81 -15.53 -1.93 -12.32
CA THR A 81 -16.78 -2.60 -11.92
C THR A 81 -16.93 -3.96 -12.59
N GLU A 82 -16.37 -4.10 -13.78
CA GLU A 82 -16.31 -5.36 -14.53
C GLU A 82 -14.90 -5.61 -15.06
N TRP A 83 -14.41 -6.85 -14.85
CA TRP A 83 -13.13 -7.30 -15.37
C TRP A 83 -13.34 -8.04 -16.70
N VAL A 84 -12.68 -7.58 -17.75
CA VAL A 84 -12.81 -8.11 -19.12
C VAL A 84 -11.49 -8.71 -19.61
N ASP A 85 -11.60 -9.69 -20.50
CA ASP A 85 -10.54 -10.27 -21.31
C ASP A 85 -9.21 -10.52 -20.57
N ASP A 86 -8.13 -10.04 -21.11
CA ASP A 86 -6.78 -10.20 -20.60
C ASP A 86 -6.58 -9.62 -19.18
N TYR A 87 -7.29 -8.59 -18.80
CA TYR A 87 -7.20 -8.03 -17.45
C TYR A 87 -7.73 -9.01 -16.41
N LYS A 88 -8.82 -9.71 -16.74
CA LYS A 88 -9.40 -10.75 -15.89
C LYS A 88 -8.43 -11.91 -15.71
N GLU A 89 -7.80 -12.35 -16.81
CA GLU A 89 -6.85 -13.48 -16.76
C GLU A 89 -5.58 -13.08 -15.99
N ARG A 90 -5.00 -11.91 -16.25
CA ARG A 90 -3.83 -11.41 -15.49
C ARG A 90 -4.10 -11.31 -13.99
N ARG A 91 -5.27 -10.81 -13.60
CA ARG A 91 -5.69 -10.77 -12.19
C ARG A 91 -5.78 -12.16 -11.58
N LYS A 92 -6.36 -13.11 -12.30
CA LYS A 92 -6.50 -14.51 -11.86
C LYS A 92 -5.13 -15.18 -11.70
N VAL A 93 -4.26 -15.06 -12.70
CA VAL A 93 -2.89 -15.60 -12.64
C VAL A 93 -2.11 -15.01 -11.47
N CYS A 94 -2.17 -13.71 -11.26
CA CYS A 94 -1.52 -13.05 -10.11
C CYS A 94 -2.01 -13.61 -8.78
N GLY A 95 -3.32 -13.77 -8.60
CA GLY A 95 -3.90 -14.33 -7.38
C GLY A 95 -3.51 -15.79 -7.15
N LEU A 96 -3.57 -16.61 -8.21
CA LEU A 96 -3.18 -18.03 -8.14
C LEU A 96 -1.69 -18.18 -7.78
N LEU A 97 -0.81 -17.39 -8.41
CA LEU A 97 0.62 -17.40 -8.11
C LEU A 97 0.90 -17.02 -6.66
N MET A 98 0.24 -15.98 -6.16
CA MET A 98 0.38 -15.56 -4.76
C MET A 98 -0.03 -16.67 -3.79
N TYR A 99 -1.21 -17.24 -3.95
CA TYR A 99 -1.71 -18.27 -3.04
C TYR A 99 -0.92 -19.57 -3.15
N SER A 100 -0.47 -19.97 -4.34
CA SER A 100 0.38 -21.15 -4.50
C SER A 100 1.75 -20.97 -3.84
N THR A 101 2.35 -19.78 -3.97
CA THR A 101 3.64 -19.45 -3.32
C THR A 101 3.53 -19.45 -1.79
N LEU A 102 2.37 -19.08 -1.26
CA LEU A 102 2.10 -19.06 0.18
C LEU A 102 1.54 -20.40 0.71
N GLU A 103 1.38 -21.40 -0.14
CA GLU A 103 0.79 -22.70 0.22
C GLU A 103 -0.60 -22.56 0.83
N ILE A 104 -1.40 -21.59 0.34
CA ILE A 104 -2.77 -21.36 0.79
C ILE A 104 -3.72 -21.97 -0.24
N SER A 105 -4.47 -22.99 0.19
CA SER A 105 -5.45 -23.63 -0.68
C SER A 105 -6.70 -22.77 -0.91
N ARG A 106 -7.49 -23.12 -1.91
CA ARG A 106 -8.75 -22.44 -2.24
C ARG A 106 -9.81 -22.63 -1.15
N GLU A 107 -9.74 -23.71 -0.45
CA GLU A 107 -10.66 -24.13 0.62
C GLU A 107 -10.33 -23.46 1.96
N ASP A 108 -9.06 -23.06 2.16
CA ASP A 108 -8.58 -22.47 3.41
C ASP A 108 -8.93 -20.96 3.48
N LYS A 109 -10.22 -20.70 3.73
CA LYS A 109 -10.75 -19.33 3.79
C LYS A 109 -10.15 -18.53 4.94
N GLN A 110 -9.79 -19.19 6.04
CA GLN A 110 -9.19 -18.49 7.17
C GLN A 110 -7.79 -17.99 6.82
N LYS A 111 -6.92 -18.81 6.22
CA LYS A 111 -5.60 -18.36 5.78
C LYS A 111 -5.67 -17.27 4.71
N GLN A 112 -6.66 -17.34 3.81
CA GLN A 112 -6.90 -16.26 2.83
C GLN A 112 -7.26 -14.95 3.54
N LEU A 113 -8.14 -15.00 4.54
CA LEU A 113 -8.53 -13.83 5.33
C LEU A 113 -7.34 -13.27 6.11
N ASP A 114 -6.53 -14.14 6.72
CA ASP A 114 -5.33 -13.74 7.47
C ASP A 114 -4.29 -13.11 6.54
N GLN A 115 -4.10 -13.66 5.34
CA GLN A 115 -3.22 -13.07 4.33
C GLN A 115 -3.71 -11.67 3.91
N TRP A 116 -5.01 -11.45 3.79
CA TRP A 116 -5.55 -10.12 3.49
C TRP A 116 -5.40 -9.16 4.66
N ALA A 117 -5.51 -9.64 5.90
CA ALA A 117 -5.33 -8.84 7.10
C ALA A 117 -3.92 -8.23 7.19
N LEU A 118 -2.89 -8.88 6.61
CA LEU A 118 -1.53 -8.36 6.58
C LEU A 118 -1.41 -6.98 5.90
N ASN A 119 -2.30 -6.65 4.96
CA ASN A 119 -2.33 -5.30 4.36
C ASN A 119 -2.57 -4.23 5.44
N TYR A 120 -3.44 -4.52 6.40
CA TYR A 120 -3.78 -3.61 7.50
C TYR A 120 -2.72 -3.58 8.60
N GLN A 121 -1.84 -4.58 8.62
CA GLN A 121 -0.64 -4.64 9.45
C GLN A 121 0.61 -4.07 8.75
N ALA A 122 0.43 -3.47 7.55
CA ALA A 122 1.53 -3.01 6.69
C ALA A 122 2.61 -4.08 6.47
N PHE A 123 2.21 -5.37 6.46
CA PHE A 123 3.12 -6.53 6.33
C PHE A 123 4.27 -6.55 7.35
N GLY A 124 4.08 -5.97 8.53
CA GLY A 124 5.10 -5.87 9.57
C GLY A 124 6.15 -4.77 9.34
N ALA A 125 5.99 -3.90 8.35
CA ALA A 125 6.94 -2.81 8.12
C ALA A 125 7.09 -1.93 9.37
N PRO A 126 8.31 -1.50 9.75
CA PRO A 126 8.54 -0.71 10.97
C PRO A 126 8.01 0.72 10.85
N VAL A 127 7.86 1.22 9.64
CA VAL A 127 7.40 2.58 9.31
C VAL A 127 6.29 2.52 8.28
N ILE A 128 5.28 3.35 8.45
CA ILE A 128 4.22 3.60 7.47
C ILE A 128 4.26 5.07 7.08
N LEU A 129 4.27 5.34 5.78
CA LEU A 129 4.04 6.67 5.24
C LEU A 129 2.60 6.72 4.72
N LEU A 130 1.79 7.58 5.31
CA LEU A 130 0.42 7.84 4.84
C LEU A 130 0.41 9.14 4.05
N PHE A 131 -0.03 9.05 2.81
CA PHE A 131 -0.17 10.18 1.92
C PHE A 131 -1.61 10.69 1.96
N PHE A 132 -1.76 11.99 2.09
CA PHE A 132 -3.04 12.67 2.06
C PHE A 132 -3.01 13.79 1.04
N ILE A 133 -4.17 14.10 0.51
CA ILE A 133 -4.40 15.24 -0.36
C ILE A 133 -5.64 15.99 0.15
N ASP A 134 -5.63 17.31 0.07
CA ASP A 134 -6.82 18.06 0.40
C ASP A 134 -7.92 17.79 -0.63
N LYS A 135 -9.14 17.59 -0.15
CA LYS A 135 -10.30 17.29 -1.00
C LYS A 135 -10.57 18.38 -2.06
N VAL A 136 -10.17 19.60 -1.78
CA VAL A 136 -10.30 20.74 -2.71
C VAL A 136 -9.51 20.53 -4.01
N MET A 137 -8.49 19.67 -3.99
CA MET A 137 -7.64 19.37 -5.14
C MET A 137 -8.30 18.50 -6.21
N GLU A 138 -9.46 17.95 -5.91
CA GLU A 138 -10.26 17.11 -6.80
C GLU A 138 -9.53 15.86 -7.34
N LYS A 139 -10.26 15.01 -8.06
CA LYS A 139 -9.78 13.70 -8.52
C LYS A 139 -8.58 13.76 -9.45
N GLY A 140 -8.42 14.83 -10.22
CA GLY A 140 -7.29 15.00 -11.14
C GLY A 140 -5.94 14.97 -10.44
N SER A 141 -5.88 15.48 -9.22
CA SER A 141 -4.65 15.53 -8.42
C SER A 141 -4.31 14.21 -7.70
N TYR A 142 -5.16 13.20 -7.78
CA TYR A 142 -4.84 11.87 -7.19
C TYR A 142 -3.67 11.16 -7.88
N MET A 143 -3.25 11.64 -9.05
CA MET A 143 -2.05 11.13 -9.73
C MET A 143 -0.76 11.79 -9.25
N ASP A 144 -0.85 12.83 -8.41
CA ASP A 144 0.29 13.62 -7.95
C ASP A 144 0.90 13.08 -6.64
N TYR A 145 0.40 11.95 -6.10
CA TYR A 145 0.91 11.36 -4.86
C TYR A 145 1.02 9.83 -4.88
#